data_02c07670c7b0f90ab698c54555dd5c20
#
_entry.id   02c07670c7b0f90ab698c54555dd5c20
#
_cell.length_a   1.000
_cell.length_b   1.000
_cell.length_c   1.000
_cell.angle_alpha   90.00
_cell.angle_beta   90.00
_cell.angle_gamma   90.00
#
_symmetry.space_group_name_H-M   'P 1'
#
loop_
_entity.id
_entity.type
_entity.pdbx_description
1 polymer ?
#
loop_
_entity_poly.entity_id
_entity_poly.type
_entity_poly.pdbx_seq_one_letter_code
_entity_poly.pdbx_strand_id
1 'polypeptide(L)'
;MRISDCNASNIAVSIEKLHKYNEKLNNIVTFVEPTASKEGKLENVAVVLKDNVNTKGVLTTASCKILDNYVPVYNAHIVDKIRQEGGVIVAKASMDELAMGGTNLTALTGPVKNPYDNNRISGGSSGGSAVAVASNAVALAIGSDTGDSVRKPASFNGIVGVKPTYGRISRYGIIPYSSSLDHVGYFTTNVKDAALALEVLAGRDDRDMTSSYLPVEEYSTNLNEDVKGKKILVFKNVIDAISNSDVLDSFNKVLEGLKEKGAIIEEVSFNETLMRAILPTYYIIANAEATANHSNLSGLLFGERKDGKSIDELMINSRTAGFGPWIKKRFVIGSYALKEDNQERIFRKAQKIRRLIVDDVMAKLKDADGLIAPASPSVAPLINNTSTNELTDEYLVADNHMVIGNFGGLPSITLPMGYSEGLPLGVNLTCNPFKEQDMFNISLAIEKITGLSDVTKEDF
;
A
#
# COMPACT_ATOMS: atom_id res chain seq x y z
N MET A 1 7.09 -11.25 14.50
CA MET A 1 8.29 -11.99 13.94
C MET A 1 9.20 -10.95 13.33
N ARG A 2 10.50 -10.97 13.65
CA ARG A 2 11.51 -10.06 13.06
C ARG A 2 12.28 -10.78 11.98
N ILE A 3 12.76 -10.05 10.99
CA ILE A 3 13.64 -10.61 9.94
C ILE A 3 14.91 -11.19 10.56
N SER A 4 15.52 -10.50 11.55
CA SER A 4 16.74 -10.95 12.24
C SER A 4 16.60 -12.24 13.03
N ASP A 5 15.38 -12.63 13.40
CA ASP A 5 15.11 -13.78 14.26
C ASP A 5 14.74 -15.02 13.44
N CYS A 6 14.64 -14.88 12.11
CA CYS A 6 14.26 -15.97 11.22
C CYS A 6 15.40 -16.99 11.08
N ASN A 7 15.05 -18.27 11.12
CA ASN A 7 15.93 -19.41 10.94
C ASN A 7 15.22 -20.49 10.09
N ALA A 8 15.88 -21.58 9.77
CA ALA A 8 15.37 -22.61 8.87
C ALA A 8 13.98 -23.17 9.27
N SER A 9 13.64 -23.20 10.57
CA SER A 9 12.34 -23.70 11.04
C SER A 9 11.20 -22.70 10.80
N ASN A 10 11.50 -21.41 10.69
CA ASN A 10 10.48 -20.36 10.56
C ASN A 10 9.67 -20.47 9.26
N ILE A 11 10.25 -21.03 8.19
CA ILE A 11 9.53 -21.23 6.92
C ILE A 11 8.33 -22.16 7.12
N ALA A 12 8.56 -23.32 7.74
CA ALA A 12 7.50 -24.29 8.02
C ALA A 12 6.46 -23.73 8.99
N VAL A 13 6.89 -23.04 10.05
CA VAL A 13 6.00 -22.37 11.01
C VAL A 13 5.15 -21.28 10.33
N SER A 14 5.74 -20.50 9.44
CA SER A 14 5.03 -19.48 8.69
C SER A 14 3.94 -20.09 7.80
N ILE A 15 4.25 -21.16 7.08
CA ILE A 15 3.29 -21.85 6.22
C ILE A 15 2.14 -22.43 7.06
N GLU A 16 2.44 -23.07 8.18
CA GLU A 16 1.42 -23.62 9.10
C GLU A 16 0.50 -22.51 9.63
N LYS A 17 1.06 -21.39 10.10
CA LYS A 17 0.30 -20.23 10.57
C LYS A 17 -0.58 -19.66 9.45
N LEU A 18 -0.05 -19.49 8.25
CA LEU A 18 -0.81 -18.97 7.11
C LEU A 18 -2.00 -19.88 6.77
N HIS A 19 -1.83 -21.21 6.75
CA HIS A 19 -2.96 -22.13 6.54
C HIS A 19 -4.01 -21.99 7.63
N LYS A 20 -3.60 -22.08 8.90
CA LYS A 20 -4.50 -21.98 10.04
C LYS A 20 -5.29 -20.66 10.05
N TYR A 21 -4.61 -19.54 9.80
CA TYR A 21 -5.23 -18.22 9.90
C TYR A 21 -6.09 -17.88 8.69
N ASN A 22 -5.74 -18.41 7.51
CA ASN A 22 -6.53 -18.20 6.31
C ASN A 22 -7.97 -18.73 6.40
N GLU A 23 -8.22 -19.77 7.20
CA GLU A 23 -9.58 -20.29 7.45
C GLU A 23 -10.52 -19.22 8.04
N LYS A 24 -9.99 -18.32 8.89
CA LYS A 24 -10.77 -17.25 9.51
C LYS A 24 -10.66 -15.91 8.78
N LEU A 25 -9.45 -15.55 8.35
CA LEU A 25 -9.12 -14.20 7.87
C LEU A 25 -9.22 -14.06 6.36
N ASN A 26 -9.22 -15.17 5.60
CA ASN A 26 -9.30 -15.21 4.14
C ASN A 26 -8.26 -14.31 3.44
N ASN A 27 -7.03 -14.32 3.95
CA ASN A 27 -5.97 -13.41 3.53
C ASN A 27 -5.02 -13.97 2.47
N ILE A 28 -5.10 -15.26 2.14
CA ILE A 28 -4.25 -15.94 1.14
C ILE A 28 -5.11 -16.49 -0.01
N VAL A 29 -4.67 -16.27 -1.24
CA VAL A 29 -5.30 -16.78 -2.48
C VAL A 29 -4.62 -18.08 -2.94
N THR A 30 -3.29 -18.10 -2.94
CA THR A 30 -2.50 -19.23 -3.44
C THR A 30 -1.33 -19.50 -2.51
N PHE A 31 -1.16 -20.74 -2.09
CA PHE A 31 0.05 -21.19 -1.41
C PHE A 31 1.12 -21.55 -2.45
N VAL A 32 2.38 -21.28 -2.13
CA VAL A 32 3.52 -21.52 -3.02
C VAL A 32 4.43 -22.56 -2.37
N GLU A 33 4.82 -23.56 -3.15
CA GLU A 33 5.81 -24.54 -2.70
C GLU A 33 7.14 -23.82 -2.38
N PRO A 34 7.66 -23.94 -1.15
CA PRO A 34 8.85 -23.23 -0.74
C PRO A 34 10.09 -23.75 -1.49
N THR A 35 10.91 -22.82 -1.94
CA THR A 35 12.25 -23.14 -2.46
C THR A 35 13.25 -23.13 -1.31
N ALA A 36 14.42 -23.77 -1.50
CA ALA A 36 15.50 -23.66 -0.53
C ALA A 36 15.94 -22.19 -0.36
N SER A 37 16.11 -21.79 0.90
CA SER A 37 16.70 -20.49 1.23
C SER A 37 18.17 -20.46 0.81
N LYS A 38 18.70 -19.26 0.60
CA LYS A 38 20.11 -18.99 0.31
C LYS A 38 20.66 -18.00 1.34
N GLU A 39 21.97 -17.92 1.45
CA GLU A 39 22.63 -16.85 2.19
C GLU A 39 22.25 -15.47 1.62
N GLY A 40 21.98 -14.51 2.49
CA GLY A 40 21.61 -13.14 2.13
C GLY A 40 20.85 -12.42 3.24
N LYS A 41 20.48 -11.18 2.99
CA LYS A 41 19.78 -10.32 3.97
C LYS A 41 18.40 -10.85 4.39
N LEU A 42 17.78 -11.71 3.59
CA LEU A 42 16.48 -12.36 3.85
C LEU A 42 16.62 -13.87 4.02
N GLU A 43 17.79 -14.37 4.42
CA GLU A 43 17.99 -15.80 4.65
C GLU A 43 16.95 -16.35 5.64
N ASN A 44 16.27 -17.44 5.25
CA ASN A 44 15.20 -18.08 6.01
C ASN A 44 13.96 -17.24 6.31
N VAL A 45 13.79 -16.09 5.63
CA VAL A 45 12.59 -15.26 5.76
C VAL A 45 11.50 -15.75 4.82
N ALA A 46 10.36 -16.16 5.39
CA ALA A 46 9.14 -16.41 4.64
C ALA A 46 8.52 -15.09 4.17
N VAL A 47 8.24 -14.98 2.86
CA VAL A 47 7.69 -13.76 2.26
C VAL A 47 6.35 -14.05 1.59
N VAL A 48 5.36 -13.22 1.87
CA VAL A 48 4.06 -13.22 1.21
C VAL A 48 4.03 -12.10 0.17
N LEU A 49 3.54 -12.40 -1.04
CA LEU A 49 3.42 -11.44 -2.13
C LEU A 49 1.95 -11.10 -2.38
N LYS A 50 1.62 -9.83 -2.53
CA LYS A 50 0.31 -9.42 -3.05
C LYS A 50 0.03 -10.11 -4.39
N ASP A 51 -1.21 -10.51 -4.64
CA ASP A 51 -1.53 -11.36 -5.80
C ASP A 51 -1.48 -10.63 -7.16
N ASN A 52 -1.05 -9.39 -7.22
CA ASN A 52 -0.71 -8.69 -8.46
C ASN A 52 0.80 -8.78 -8.82
N VAL A 53 1.61 -9.51 -8.05
CA VAL A 53 3.04 -9.71 -8.31
C VAL A 53 3.24 -10.97 -9.15
N ASN A 54 3.62 -10.82 -10.42
CA ASN A 54 3.90 -11.95 -11.30
C ASN A 54 5.02 -12.83 -10.73
N THR A 55 4.70 -14.10 -10.53
CA THR A 55 5.64 -15.10 -10.01
C THR A 55 5.62 -16.28 -10.98
N LYS A 56 6.75 -16.52 -11.66
CA LYS A 56 6.86 -17.56 -12.69
C LYS A 56 6.40 -18.92 -12.17
N GLY A 57 5.45 -19.54 -12.88
CA GLY A 57 4.92 -20.86 -12.57
C GLY A 57 3.91 -20.87 -11.40
N VAL A 58 3.54 -19.71 -10.84
CA VAL A 58 2.60 -19.58 -9.72
C VAL A 58 1.35 -18.83 -10.18
N LEU A 59 0.16 -19.35 -9.88
CA LEU A 59 -1.10 -18.69 -10.16
C LEU A 59 -1.10 -17.26 -9.62
N THR A 60 -1.44 -16.28 -10.46
CA THR A 60 -1.42 -14.85 -10.15
C THR A 60 -2.68 -14.20 -10.70
N THR A 61 -3.69 -14.01 -9.85
CA THR A 61 -5.04 -13.63 -10.29
C THR A 61 -5.34 -12.15 -10.13
N ALA A 62 -4.52 -11.39 -9.39
CA ALA A 62 -4.86 -10.06 -8.90
C ALA A 62 -6.25 -10.02 -8.26
N SER A 63 -6.67 -11.11 -7.61
CA SER A 63 -8.00 -11.34 -7.02
C SER A 63 -9.16 -11.05 -7.99
N CYS A 64 -8.94 -11.24 -9.30
CA CYS A 64 -9.88 -10.97 -10.38
C CYS A 64 -10.20 -12.23 -11.19
N LYS A 65 -11.48 -12.44 -11.48
CA LYS A 65 -11.94 -13.64 -12.17
C LYS A 65 -11.39 -13.77 -13.60
N ILE A 66 -11.14 -12.69 -14.31
CA ILE A 66 -10.57 -12.77 -15.67
C ILE A 66 -9.16 -13.38 -15.68
N LEU A 67 -8.46 -13.36 -14.54
CA LEU A 67 -7.12 -13.92 -14.36
C LEU A 67 -7.08 -15.17 -13.47
N ASP A 68 -8.22 -15.81 -13.19
CA ASP A 68 -8.29 -16.96 -12.27
C ASP A 68 -7.54 -18.22 -12.76
N ASN A 69 -7.10 -18.23 -14.01
CA ASN A 69 -6.27 -19.26 -14.62
C ASN A 69 -4.90 -18.76 -15.12
N TYR A 70 -4.52 -17.53 -14.78
CA TYR A 70 -3.28 -16.92 -15.28
C TYR A 70 -2.06 -17.36 -14.48
N VAL A 71 -1.14 -18.07 -15.13
CA VAL A 71 0.16 -18.47 -14.59
C VAL A 71 1.26 -17.75 -15.36
N PRO A 72 1.97 -16.78 -14.72
CA PRO A 72 3.05 -16.03 -15.38
C PRO A 72 4.21 -16.91 -15.84
N VAL A 73 4.79 -16.56 -17.00
CA VAL A 73 5.99 -17.22 -17.53
C VAL A 73 7.30 -16.53 -17.12
N TYR A 74 7.20 -15.43 -16.36
CA TYR A 74 8.33 -14.64 -15.86
C TYR A 74 8.07 -14.13 -14.45
N ASN A 75 9.14 -13.74 -13.75
CA ASN A 75 9.06 -13.12 -12.44
C ASN A 75 8.97 -11.59 -12.52
N ALA A 76 8.27 -10.98 -11.60
CA ALA A 76 8.48 -9.58 -11.28
C ALA A 76 9.90 -9.36 -10.74
N HIS A 77 10.48 -8.18 -10.98
CA HIS A 77 11.84 -7.84 -10.51
C HIS A 77 12.04 -8.12 -9.03
N ILE A 78 11.09 -7.72 -8.21
CA ILE A 78 11.14 -7.92 -6.74
C ILE A 78 11.16 -9.39 -6.33
N VAL A 79 10.58 -10.30 -7.12
CA VAL A 79 10.64 -11.75 -6.88
C VAL A 79 12.07 -12.26 -7.00
N ASP A 80 12.77 -11.81 -8.05
CA ASP A 80 14.17 -12.17 -8.27
C ASP A 80 15.06 -11.58 -7.17
N LYS A 81 14.85 -10.32 -6.77
CA LYS A 81 15.55 -9.65 -5.67
C LYS A 81 15.40 -10.39 -4.33
N ILE A 82 14.16 -10.72 -3.96
CA ILE A 82 13.87 -11.46 -2.73
C ILE A 82 14.59 -12.81 -2.72
N ARG A 83 14.52 -13.57 -3.83
CA ARG A 83 15.17 -14.87 -3.93
C ARG A 83 16.70 -14.80 -3.96
N GLN A 84 17.26 -13.75 -4.54
CA GLN A 84 18.70 -13.51 -4.55
C GLN A 84 19.25 -13.31 -3.14
N GLU A 85 18.49 -12.63 -2.28
CA GLU A 85 18.83 -12.33 -0.88
C GLU A 85 18.32 -13.41 0.10
N GLY A 86 17.95 -14.60 -0.40
CA GLY A 86 17.62 -15.76 0.45
C GLY A 86 16.17 -15.85 0.89
N GLY A 87 15.33 -14.87 0.58
CA GLY A 87 13.91 -14.88 0.95
C GLY A 87 13.11 -15.97 0.23
N VAL A 88 12.23 -16.63 0.95
CA VAL A 88 11.41 -17.74 0.47
C VAL A 88 9.96 -17.30 0.30
N ILE A 89 9.48 -17.30 -0.94
CA ILE A 89 8.09 -16.94 -1.25
C ILE A 89 7.21 -18.14 -0.90
N VAL A 90 6.25 -17.93 0.01
CA VAL A 90 5.39 -19.00 0.55
C VAL A 90 3.91 -18.86 0.17
N ALA A 91 3.46 -17.66 -0.21
CA ALA A 91 2.06 -17.45 -0.58
C ALA A 91 1.83 -16.18 -1.41
N LYS A 92 0.65 -16.14 -2.06
CA LYS A 92 0.07 -14.96 -2.72
C LYS A 92 -1.11 -14.49 -1.89
N ALA A 93 -1.06 -13.22 -1.47
CA ALA A 93 -2.07 -12.61 -0.59
C ALA A 93 -3.27 -12.07 -1.37
N SER A 94 -4.46 -12.25 -0.79
CA SER A 94 -5.69 -11.63 -1.26
C SER A 94 -5.59 -10.11 -1.29
N MET A 95 -6.31 -9.49 -2.21
CA MET A 95 -6.29 -8.05 -2.45
C MET A 95 -7.63 -7.60 -3.03
N ASP A 96 -7.93 -6.30 -3.00
CA ASP A 96 -9.03 -5.80 -3.81
C ASP A 96 -8.81 -6.12 -5.30
N GLU A 97 -9.87 -6.44 -6.01
CA GLU A 97 -9.83 -6.81 -7.43
C GLU A 97 -9.01 -5.80 -8.25
N LEU A 98 -7.95 -6.26 -8.92
CA LEU A 98 -7.01 -5.47 -9.73
C LEU A 98 -6.42 -4.23 -8.98
N ALA A 99 -6.25 -4.33 -7.68
CA ALA A 99 -5.82 -3.25 -6.79
C ALA A 99 -6.75 -2.02 -6.76
N MET A 100 -7.98 -2.14 -7.25
CA MET A 100 -8.95 -1.04 -7.39
C MET A 100 -9.94 -0.99 -6.23
N GLY A 101 -9.46 -0.85 -5.00
CA GLY A 101 -10.27 -0.74 -3.79
C GLY A 101 -9.46 -0.20 -2.62
N GLY A 102 -10.12 0.02 -1.49
CA GLY A 102 -9.52 0.48 -0.24
C GLY A 102 -9.95 -0.35 0.98
N THR A 103 -10.74 -1.41 0.76
CA THR A 103 -11.39 -2.17 1.83
C THR A 103 -11.01 -3.65 1.88
N ASN A 104 -10.53 -4.20 0.77
CA ASN A 104 -10.32 -5.63 0.50
C ASN A 104 -11.61 -6.47 0.61
N LEU A 105 -12.75 -5.86 0.23
CA LEU A 105 -14.04 -6.53 0.16
C LEU A 105 -14.36 -7.05 -1.25
N THR A 106 -13.61 -6.63 -2.28
CA THR A 106 -13.91 -6.90 -3.69
C THR A 106 -13.11 -8.07 -4.27
N ALA A 107 -12.32 -8.76 -3.45
CA ALA A 107 -11.54 -9.91 -3.88
C ALA A 107 -12.42 -11.05 -4.40
N LEU A 108 -11.95 -11.79 -5.42
CA LEU A 108 -12.62 -12.97 -5.96
C LEU A 108 -12.89 -14.02 -4.87
N THR A 109 -12.00 -14.16 -3.89
CA THR A 109 -12.11 -15.09 -2.76
C THR A 109 -13.00 -14.57 -1.63
N GLY A 110 -13.54 -13.36 -1.76
CA GLY A 110 -14.33 -12.71 -0.73
C GLY A 110 -13.50 -11.80 0.21
N PRO A 111 -14.16 -11.19 1.22
CA PRO A 111 -13.57 -10.23 2.12
C PRO A 111 -12.38 -10.77 2.93
N VAL A 112 -11.32 -9.98 3.03
CA VAL A 112 -10.25 -10.19 4.02
C VAL A 112 -10.65 -9.53 5.34
N LYS A 113 -10.59 -10.28 6.42
CA LYS A 113 -11.01 -9.84 7.74
C LYS A 113 -9.83 -9.30 8.56
N ASN A 114 -10.13 -8.33 9.43
CA ASN A 114 -9.13 -7.76 10.33
C ASN A 114 -8.85 -8.71 11.50
N PRO A 115 -7.57 -8.98 11.86
CA PRO A 115 -7.24 -9.88 12.98
C PRO A 115 -7.62 -9.33 14.36
N TYR A 116 -7.82 -8.03 14.49
CA TYR A 116 -8.27 -7.41 15.75
C TYR A 116 -9.78 -7.53 15.97
N ASP A 117 -10.57 -7.52 14.88
CA ASP A 117 -12.01 -7.75 14.89
C ASP A 117 -12.46 -8.27 13.52
N ASN A 118 -12.89 -9.53 13.44
CA ASN A 118 -13.27 -10.20 12.19
C ASN A 118 -14.54 -9.61 11.51
N ASN A 119 -15.26 -8.70 12.18
CA ASN A 119 -16.36 -7.94 11.59
C ASN A 119 -15.90 -6.65 10.90
N ARG A 120 -14.60 -6.34 10.95
CA ARG A 120 -14.01 -5.14 10.36
C ARG A 120 -13.15 -5.44 9.15
N ILE A 121 -13.00 -4.43 8.30
CA ILE A 121 -12.13 -4.53 7.13
C ILE A 121 -10.65 -4.59 7.55
N SER A 122 -9.84 -5.26 6.75
CA SER A 122 -8.38 -5.20 6.85
C SER A 122 -7.80 -3.91 6.27
N GLY A 123 -8.63 -3.11 5.59
CA GLY A 123 -8.14 -2.09 4.66
C GLY A 123 -7.63 -2.73 3.37
N GLY A 124 -7.52 -1.94 2.31
CA GLY A 124 -7.11 -2.38 0.98
C GLY A 124 -6.31 -1.30 0.24
N SER A 125 -5.82 -1.67 -0.91
CA SER A 125 -6.03 -2.94 -1.61
C SER A 125 -5.07 -4.07 -1.22
N SER A 126 -4.12 -3.87 -0.27
CA SER A 126 -3.12 -4.87 0.16
C SER A 126 -3.49 -5.51 1.51
N GLY A 127 -4.79 -5.71 1.79
CA GLY A 127 -5.27 -6.21 3.08
C GLY A 127 -4.72 -7.58 3.45
N GLY A 128 -4.70 -8.53 2.51
CA GLY A 128 -4.17 -9.87 2.77
C GLY A 128 -2.69 -9.88 3.16
N SER A 129 -1.87 -9.02 2.52
CA SER A 129 -0.46 -8.83 2.88
C SER A 129 -0.30 -8.22 4.29
N ALA A 130 -1.09 -7.20 4.61
CA ALA A 130 -1.06 -6.57 5.93
C ALA A 130 -1.45 -7.56 7.04
N VAL A 131 -2.52 -8.33 6.83
CA VAL A 131 -2.99 -9.35 7.77
C VAL A 131 -1.95 -10.45 7.99
N ALA A 132 -1.23 -10.89 6.96
CA ALA A 132 -0.17 -11.90 7.11
C ALA A 132 0.95 -11.45 8.06
N VAL A 133 1.30 -10.17 8.07
CA VAL A 133 2.28 -9.60 9.02
C VAL A 133 1.65 -9.34 10.39
N ALA A 134 0.47 -8.74 10.44
CA ALA A 134 -0.21 -8.42 11.69
C ALA A 134 -0.55 -9.65 12.54
N SER A 135 -0.84 -10.79 11.89
CA SER A 135 -1.08 -12.08 12.55
C SER A 135 0.21 -12.84 12.91
N ASN A 136 1.38 -12.22 12.80
CA ASN A 136 2.68 -12.85 13.08
C ASN A 136 2.94 -14.13 12.27
N ALA A 137 2.35 -14.26 11.09
CA ALA A 137 2.58 -15.40 10.23
C ALA A 137 3.87 -15.26 9.43
N VAL A 138 4.22 -14.04 9.01
CA VAL A 138 5.48 -13.72 8.30
C VAL A 138 6.08 -12.41 8.80
N ALA A 139 7.41 -12.27 8.63
CA ALA A 139 8.13 -11.03 8.98
C ALA A 139 8.00 -9.96 7.89
N LEU A 140 7.79 -10.35 6.63
CA LEU A 140 7.75 -9.47 5.47
C LEU A 140 6.61 -9.87 4.52
N ALA A 141 5.81 -8.90 4.12
CA ALA A 141 4.84 -9.08 3.04
C ALA A 141 4.89 -7.91 2.06
N ILE A 142 4.79 -8.23 0.76
CA ILE A 142 4.81 -7.23 -0.31
C ILE A 142 3.39 -6.78 -0.65
N GLY A 143 3.22 -5.48 -0.84
CA GLY A 143 2.00 -4.83 -1.28
C GLY A 143 2.22 -3.94 -2.51
N SER A 144 1.18 -3.24 -2.92
CA SER A 144 1.25 -2.13 -3.87
C SER A 144 0.35 -0.99 -3.41
N ASP A 145 0.76 0.25 -3.68
CA ASP A 145 0.09 1.46 -3.20
C ASP A 145 -0.11 2.44 -4.37
N THR A 146 -1.36 2.73 -4.70
CA THR A 146 -1.76 3.63 -5.77
C THR A 146 -2.37 4.91 -5.22
N GLY A 147 -2.97 4.84 -4.03
CA GLY A 147 -3.52 5.98 -3.30
C GLY A 147 -3.17 5.94 -1.81
N ASP A 148 -3.33 4.76 -1.20
CA ASP A 148 -3.07 4.50 0.21
C ASP A 148 -2.96 3.00 0.53
N SER A 149 -2.93 2.16 -0.49
CA SER A 149 -3.19 0.71 -0.41
C SER A 149 -2.13 -0.14 0.32
N VAL A 150 -1.08 0.46 0.86
CA VAL A 150 -0.16 -0.11 1.84
C VAL A 150 -0.33 0.61 3.19
N ARG A 151 -0.41 1.92 3.17
CA ARG A 151 -0.39 2.77 4.35
C ARG A 151 -1.67 2.70 5.17
N LYS A 152 -2.84 2.65 4.50
CA LYS A 152 -4.14 2.48 5.19
C LYS A 152 -4.27 1.09 5.82
N PRO A 153 -4.02 -0.03 5.10
CA PRO A 153 -3.98 -1.35 5.70
C PRO A 153 -3.01 -1.46 6.89
N ALA A 154 -1.84 -0.81 6.82
CA ALA A 154 -0.89 -0.78 7.94
C ALA A 154 -1.50 -0.14 9.19
N SER A 155 -2.20 1.00 9.04
CA SER A 155 -2.92 1.67 10.13
C SER A 155 -3.97 0.76 10.77
N PHE A 156 -4.82 0.13 9.95
CA PHE A 156 -5.92 -0.69 10.44
C PHE A 156 -5.50 -2.02 11.06
N ASN A 157 -4.27 -2.47 10.78
CA ASN A 157 -3.72 -3.72 11.31
C ASN A 157 -2.59 -3.50 12.33
N GLY A 158 -2.29 -2.26 12.70
CA GLY A 158 -1.32 -1.93 13.75
C GLY A 158 0.12 -2.35 13.42
N ILE A 159 0.55 -2.21 12.17
CA ILE A 159 1.87 -2.59 11.67
C ILE A 159 2.54 -1.45 10.90
N VAL A 160 3.80 -1.64 10.52
CA VAL A 160 4.54 -0.71 9.67
C VAL A 160 4.23 -0.98 8.19
N GLY A 161 3.83 0.07 7.45
CA GLY A 161 3.61 0.00 6.01
C GLY A 161 4.39 1.07 5.26
N VAL A 162 5.27 0.66 4.34
CA VAL A 162 6.18 1.55 3.61
C VAL A 162 5.79 1.66 2.15
N LYS A 163 5.65 2.89 1.67
CA LYS A 163 5.60 3.28 0.26
C LYS A 163 6.83 4.15 -0.03
N PRO A 164 7.86 3.64 -0.69
CA PRO A 164 9.06 4.43 -1.00
C PRO A 164 8.80 5.48 -2.08
N THR A 165 9.81 6.23 -2.45
CA THR A 165 9.78 7.16 -3.59
C THR A 165 9.41 6.43 -4.87
N TYR A 166 8.63 7.08 -5.74
CA TYR A 166 8.27 6.54 -7.06
C TYR A 166 9.52 6.15 -7.87
N GLY A 167 9.55 4.91 -8.34
CA GLY A 167 10.68 4.35 -9.05
C GLY A 167 11.84 3.88 -8.15
N ARG A 168 11.72 3.95 -6.81
CA ARG A 168 12.75 3.40 -5.91
C ARG A 168 12.78 1.87 -5.96
N ILE A 169 11.62 1.25 -6.11
CA ILE A 169 11.44 -0.18 -6.38
C ILE A 169 10.86 -0.33 -7.79
N SER A 170 11.42 -1.23 -8.59
CA SER A 170 10.91 -1.53 -9.94
C SER A 170 9.50 -2.10 -9.90
N ARG A 171 8.66 -1.66 -10.83
CA ARG A 171 7.29 -2.16 -11.05
C ARG A 171 7.21 -3.22 -12.16
N TYR A 172 8.36 -3.62 -12.73
CA TYR A 172 8.38 -4.68 -13.74
C TYR A 172 7.78 -5.96 -13.19
N GLY A 173 6.76 -6.47 -13.90
CA GLY A 173 6.04 -7.68 -13.53
C GLY A 173 4.96 -7.50 -12.45
N ILE A 174 4.61 -6.26 -12.11
CA ILE A 174 3.43 -5.96 -11.30
C ILE A 174 2.23 -5.75 -12.23
N ILE A 175 1.11 -6.43 -11.99
CA ILE A 175 -0.16 -6.14 -12.68
C ILE A 175 -0.58 -4.74 -12.24
N PRO A 176 -0.64 -3.75 -13.18
CA PRO A 176 -0.77 -2.34 -12.81
C PRO A 176 -2.22 -1.99 -12.45
N TYR A 177 -2.39 -0.91 -11.67
CA TYR A 177 -3.66 -0.17 -11.61
C TYR A 177 -3.52 1.15 -12.38
N SER A 178 -2.65 2.04 -11.93
CA SER A 178 -2.45 3.37 -12.50
C SER A 178 -0.96 3.66 -12.65
N SER A 179 -0.47 3.65 -13.90
CA SER A 179 0.96 3.70 -14.21
C SER A 179 1.68 4.92 -13.63
N SER A 180 0.99 6.07 -13.50
CA SER A 180 1.59 7.29 -12.94
C SER A 180 1.51 7.38 -11.42
N LEU A 181 0.83 6.44 -10.74
CA LEU A 181 0.56 6.47 -9.31
C LEU A 181 1.02 5.21 -8.55
N ASP A 182 1.15 4.08 -9.24
CA ASP A 182 1.49 2.80 -8.62
C ASP A 182 2.89 2.79 -8.03
N HIS A 183 3.00 2.31 -6.80
CA HIS A 183 4.25 2.02 -6.11
C HIS A 183 4.21 0.57 -5.60
N VAL A 184 5.35 -0.10 -5.62
CA VAL A 184 5.55 -1.28 -4.79
C VAL A 184 5.84 -0.81 -3.38
N GLY A 185 5.14 -1.39 -2.42
CA GLY A 185 5.36 -1.16 -1.00
C GLY A 185 5.35 -2.49 -0.25
N TYR A 186 5.51 -2.43 1.05
CA TYR A 186 5.65 -3.63 1.88
C TYR A 186 5.28 -3.36 3.34
N PHE A 187 5.17 -4.45 4.11
CA PHE A 187 4.78 -4.45 5.51
C PHE A 187 5.80 -5.21 6.36
N THR A 188 6.08 -4.68 7.55
CA THR A 188 6.87 -5.30 8.61
C THR A 188 6.26 -4.97 9.97
N THR A 189 6.80 -5.51 11.06
CA THR A 189 6.32 -5.20 12.41
C THR A 189 7.12 -4.10 13.11
N ASN A 190 8.24 -3.66 12.50
CA ASN A 190 9.14 -2.65 13.07
C ASN A 190 9.89 -1.88 11.98
N VAL A 191 10.43 -0.72 12.35
CA VAL A 191 11.12 0.20 11.43
C VAL A 191 12.47 -0.37 10.95
N LYS A 192 13.19 -1.13 11.78
CA LYS A 192 14.48 -1.71 11.40
C LYS A 192 14.33 -2.73 10.27
N ASP A 193 13.35 -3.62 10.38
CA ASP A 193 13.04 -4.58 9.32
C ASP A 193 12.51 -3.88 8.06
N ALA A 194 11.76 -2.77 8.24
CA ALA A 194 11.31 -1.95 7.12
C ALA A 194 12.48 -1.33 6.34
N ALA A 195 13.49 -0.81 7.03
CA ALA A 195 14.70 -0.27 6.42
C ALA A 195 15.50 -1.37 5.68
N LEU A 196 15.69 -2.54 6.31
CA LEU A 196 16.37 -3.68 5.70
C LEU A 196 15.63 -4.20 4.45
N ALA A 197 14.31 -4.28 4.50
CA ALA A 197 13.51 -4.70 3.36
C ALA A 197 13.67 -3.75 2.16
N LEU A 198 13.78 -2.42 2.38
CA LEU A 198 14.01 -1.48 1.29
C LEU A 198 15.38 -1.68 0.63
N GLU A 199 16.42 -2.00 1.40
CA GLU A 199 17.74 -2.30 0.85
C GLU A 199 17.69 -3.48 -0.14
N VAL A 200 16.90 -4.48 0.16
CA VAL A 200 16.71 -5.64 -0.71
C VAL A 200 15.86 -5.30 -1.94
N LEU A 201 14.74 -4.61 -1.77
CA LEU A 201 13.75 -4.41 -2.82
C LEU A 201 14.11 -3.29 -3.80
N ALA A 202 14.85 -2.27 -3.34
CA ALA A 202 15.19 -1.10 -4.13
C ALA A 202 16.28 -1.38 -5.18
N GLY A 203 16.39 -0.45 -6.13
CA GLY A 203 17.46 -0.42 -7.11
C GLY A 203 16.98 -0.31 -8.55
N ARG A 204 17.95 -0.08 -9.45
CA ARG A 204 17.71 0.06 -10.89
C ARG A 204 17.29 -1.25 -11.53
N ASP A 205 16.30 -1.16 -12.41
CA ASP A 205 15.88 -2.23 -13.32
C ASP A 205 15.64 -1.63 -14.71
N ASP A 206 16.44 -2.02 -15.69
CA ASP A 206 16.34 -1.47 -17.05
C ASP A 206 15.09 -1.91 -17.81
N ARG A 207 14.30 -2.85 -17.27
CA ARG A 207 12.99 -3.24 -17.80
C ARG A 207 11.87 -2.30 -17.33
N ASP A 208 12.11 -1.51 -16.27
CA ASP A 208 11.23 -0.43 -15.80
C ASP A 208 11.93 0.92 -15.97
N MET A 209 11.59 1.63 -17.05
CA MET A 209 12.16 2.94 -17.37
C MET A 209 11.89 4.01 -16.31
N THR A 210 10.96 3.78 -15.38
CA THR A 210 10.68 4.70 -14.27
C THR A 210 11.56 4.42 -13.05
N SER A 211 12.31 3.29 -13.01
CA SER A 211 13.18 2.96 -11.88
C SER A 211 14.39 3.90 -11.80
N SER A 212 14.71 4.32 -10.56
CA SER A 212 15.74 5.32 -10.27
C SER A 212 17.15 4.81 -10.55
N TYR A 213 18.05 5.71 -11.00
CA TYR A 213 19.48 5.48 -11.11
C TYR A 213 20.25 5.74 -9.80
N LEU A 214 19.60 6.32 -8.79
CA LEU A 214 20.26 6.59 -7.51
C LEU A 214 20.64 5.29 -6.80
N PRO A 215 21.84 5.22 -6.19
CA PRO A 215 22.29 4.04 -5.47
C PRO A 215 21.35 3.73 -4.30
N VAL A 216 21.33 2.47 -3.90
CA VAL A 216 20.61 2.03 -2.70
C VAL A 216 21.52 2.29 -1.51
N GLU A 217 20.99 2.95 -0.48
CA GLU A 217 21.69 3.22 0.76
C GLU A 217 21.58 2.02 1.72
N GLU A 218 22.46 1.95 2.70
CA GLU A 218 22.38 0.98 3.79
C GLU A 218 21.48 1.53 4.91
N TYR A 219 20.17 1.58 4.62
CA TYR A 219 19.19 2.22 5.49
C TYR A 219 19.16 1.64 6.90
N SER A 220 19.24 0.31 7.04
CA SER A 220 19.15 -0.38 8.34
C SER A 220 20.39 -0.17 9.21
N THR A 221 21.56 -0.05 8.60
CA THR A 221 22.84 0.21 9.30
C THR A 221 22.93 1.67 9.76
N ASN A 222 22.39 2.59 8.94
CA ASN A 222 22.42 4.04 9.20
C ASN A 222 21.24 4.54 10.05
N LEU A 223 20.41 3.64 10.57
CA LEU A 223 19.28 4.00 11.44
C LEU A 223 19.75 4.68 12.72
N ASN A 224 19.15 5.81 13.01
CA ASN A 224 19.27 6.50 14.28
C ASN A 224 17.93 7.15 14.65
N GLU A 225 17.71 7.40 15.94
CA GLU A 225 16.49 8.05 16.45
C GLU A 225 16.69 9.55 16.75
N ASP A 226 17.75 10.17 16.27
CA ASP A 226 18.02 11.58 16.50
C ASP A 226 17.15 12.45 15.60
N VAL A 227 16.20 13.12 16.23
CA VAL A 227 15.29 14.08 15.58
C VAL A 227 15.55 15.52 16.03
N LYS A 228 16.64 15.76 16.77
CA LYS A 228 16.98 17.11 17.26
C LYS A 228 17.19 18.08 16.10
N GLY A 229 16.42 19.16 16.11
CA GLY A 229 16.43 20.19 15.06
C GLY A 229 15.73 19.78 13.75
N LYS A 230 15.23 18.54 13.62
CA LYS A 230 14.41 18.13 12.48
C LYS A 230 13.09 18.88 12.47
N LYS A 231 12.75 19.49 11.34
CA LYS A 231 11.51 20.24 11.15
C LYS A 231 10.43 19.33 10.59
N ILE A 232 9.38 19.10 11.37
CA ILE A 232 8.26 18.24 11.01
C ILE A 232 6.97 19.09 10.93
N LEU A 233 6.36 19.11 9.76
CA LEU A 233 5.12 19.83 9.51
C LEU A 233 3.92 18.99 9.90
N VAL A 234 3.00 19.54 10.68
CA VAL A 234 1.71 18.91 11.00
C VAL A 234 0.67 19.32 9.96
N PHE A 235 0.02 18.36 9.33
CA PHE A 235 -0.97 18.60 8.29
C PHE A 235 -2.30 19.08 8.89
N LYS A 236 -2.41 20.39 9.13
CA LYS A 236 -3.53 20.99 9.86
C LYS A 236 -4.90 20.72 9.20
N ASN A 237 -5.02 20.78 7.87
CA ASN A 237 -6.29 20.46 7.19
C ASN A 237 -6.82 19.05 7.52
N VAL A 238 -5.93 18.08 7.77
CA VAL A 238 -6.30 16.72 8.19
C VAL A 238 -6.78 16.73 9.63
N ILE A 239 -6.03 17.40 10.51
CA ILE A 239 -6.34 17.47 11.94
C ILE A 239 -7.71 18.14 12.16
N ASP A 240 -7.95 19.29 11.50
CA ASP A 240 -9.20 20.05 11.61
C ASP A 240 -10.43 19.26 11.09
N ALA A 241 -10.20 18.27 10.23
CA ALA A 241 -11.26 17.43 9.65
C ALA A 241 -11.57 16.16 10.46
N ILE A 242 -10.77 15.82 11.48
CA ILE A 242 -10.96 14.62 12.31
C ILE A 242 -11.84 14.95 13.52
N SER A 243 -12.91 14.17 13.71
CA SER A 243 -13.84 14.30 14.86
C SER A 243 -13.53 13.32 16.00
N ASN A 244 -12.80 12.23 15.75
CA ASN A 244 -12.49 11.19 16.74
C ASN A 244 -11.39 11.65 17.70
N SER A 245 -11.74 11.84 18.98
CA SER A 245 -10.83 12.30 20.04
C SER A 245 -9.67 11.33 20.29
N ASP A 246 -9.91 10.00 20.26
CA ASP A 246 -8.87 9.01 20.52
C ASP A 246 -7.74 9.06 19.46
N VAL A 247 -8.13 9.35 18.21
CA VAL A 247 -7.17 9.56 17.11
C VAL A 247 -6.32 10.80 17.38
N LEU A 248 -6.96 11.92 17.74
CA LEU A 248 -6.28 13.19 18.03
C LEU A 248 -5.40 13.09 19.27
N ASP A 249 -5.85 12.45 20.34
CA ASP A 249 -5.10 12.27 21.58
C ASP A 249 -3.87 11.39 21.37
N SER A 250 -4.01 10.28 20.61
CA SER A 250 -2.89 9.41 20.27
C SER A 250 -1.88 10.13 19.38
N PHE A 251 -2.34 10.93 18.43
CA PHE A 251 -1.48 11.72 17.56
C PHE A 251 -0.74 12.82 18.34
N ASN A 252 -1.42 13.52 19.24
CA ASN A 252 -0.80 14.56 20.08
C ASN A 252 0.31 13.99 20.97
N LYS A 253 0.16 12.77 21.51
CA LYS A 253 1.25 12.08 22.24
C LYS A 253 2.49 11.86 21.37
N VAL A 254 2.32 11.50 20.11
CA VAL A 254 3.44 11.38 19.16
C VAL A 254 4.12 12.74 18.95
N LEU A 255 3.35 13.81 18.75
CA LEU A 255 3.91 15.16 18.56
C LEU A 255 4.66 15.67 19.80
N GLU A 256 4.11 15.45 21.00
CA GLU A 256 4.75 15.80 22.26
C GLU A 256 6.08 15.04 22.44
N GLY A 257 6.09 13.73 22.22
CA GLY A 257 7.30 12.93 22.31
C GLY A 257 8.38 13.35 21.29
N LEU A 258 7.99 13.75 20.07
CA LEU A 258 8.91 14.29 19.08
C LEU A 258 9.50 15.64 19.54
N LYS A 259 8.69 16.54 20.13
CA LYS A 259 9.14 17.82 20.70
C LYS A 259 10.11 17.58 21.87
N GLU A 260 9.81 16.64 22.77
CA GLU A 260 10.71 16.28 23.89
C GLU A 260 12.07 15.76 23.41
N LYS A 261 12.11 15.05 22.27
CA LYS A 261 13.35 14.65 21.60
C LYS A 261 14.04 15.78 20.81
N GLY A 262 13.49 17.00 20.83
CA GLY A 262 14.07 18.20 20.22
C GLY A 262 13.70 18.45 18.76
N ALA A 263 12.69 17.79 18.23
CA ALA A 263 12.14 18.12 16.90
C ALA A 263 11.39 19.47 16.93
N ILE A 264 11.41 20.17 15.81
CA ILE A 264 10.65 21.42 15.59
C ILE A 264 9.34 21.03 14.92
N ILE A 265 8.23 21.21 15.65
CA ILE A 265 6.89 20.87 15.15
C ILE A 265 6.19 22.16 14.75
N GLU A 266 5.75 22.24 13.49
CA GLU A 266 5.08 23.41 12.93
C GLU A 266 3.78 23.00 12.23
N GLU A 267 2.66 23.63 12.58
CA GLU A 267 1.38 23.41 11.88
C GLU A 267 1.40 24.12 10.53
N VAL A 268 0.92 23.42 9.49
CA VAL A 268 0.81 23.96 8.16
C VAL A 268 -0.55 23.63 7.53
N SER A 269 -1.18 24.64 6.92
CA SER A 269 -2.40 24.48 6.14
C SER A 269 -2.07 24.64 4.66
N PHE A 270 -2.65 23.76 3.83
CA PHE A 270 -2.61 23.85 2.37
C PHE A 270 -3.90 24.44 1.83
N ASN A 271 -3.95 24.74 0.54
CA ASN A 271 -5.14 25.29 -0.09
C ASN A 271 -6.33 24.33 0.04
N GLU A 272 -7.38 24.75 0.76
CA GLU A 272 -8.55 23.91 1.09
C GLU A 272 -9.26 23.37 -0.17
N THR A 273 -9.40 24.20 -1.20
CA THR A 273 -10.03 23.76 -2.47
C THR A 273 -9.23 22.65 -3.14
N LEU A 274 -7.89 22.74 -3.09
CA LEU A 274 -7.02 21.70 -3.63
C LEU A 274 -7.08 20.44 -2.77
N MET A 275 -7.14 20.57 -1.44
CA MET A 275 -7.25 19.41 -0.54
C MET A 275 -8.56 18.65 -0.76
N ARG A 276 -9.68 19.33 -0.87
CA ARG A 276 -10.97 18.70 -1.23
C ARG A 276 -11.00 18.10 -2.65
N ALA A 277 -10.12 18.54 -3.55
CA ALA A 277 -9.99 18.02 -4.90
C ALA A 277 -9.10 16.75 -5.00
N ILE A 278 -8.43 16.30 -3.93
CA ILE A 278 -7.55 15.12 -3.94
C ILE A 278 -8.29 13.89 -4.46
N LEU A 279 -9.38 13.51 -3.81
CA LEU A 279 -10.12 12.29 -4.13
C LEU A 279 -10.71 12.30 -5.56
N PRO A 280 -11.46 13.32 -6.01
CA PRO A 280 -11.97 13.33 -7.37
C PRO A 280 -10.86 13.36 -8.43
N THR A 281 -9.76 14.06 -8.19
CA THR A 281 -8.59 14.07 -9.07
C THR A 281 -7.97 12.66 -9.18
N TYR A 282 -7.79 11.99 -8.07
CA TYR A 282 -7.31 10.61 -8.02
C TYR A 282 -8.21 9.66 -8.80
N TYR A 283 -9.53 9.70 -8.57
CA TYR A 283 -10.47 8.83 -9.27
C TYR A 283 -10.44 9.01 -10.78
N ILE A 284 -10.36 10.25 -11.25
CA ILE A 284 -10.32 10.52 -12.71
C ILE A 284 -9.03 9.96 -13.31
N ILE A 285 -7.87 10.27 -12.74
CA ILE A 285 -6.57 9.84 -13.27
C ILE A 285 -6.44 8.32 -13.19
N ALA A 286 -6.68 7.75 -12.01
CA ALA A 286 -6.49 6.33 -11.78
C ALA A 286 -7.42 5.47 -12.65
N ASN A 287 -8.70 5.84 -12.78
CA ASN A 287 -9.63 5.06 -13.59
C ASN A 287 -9.38 5.23 -15.11
N ALA A 288 -8.92 6.40 -15.57
CA ALA A 288 -8.50 6.60 -16.95
C ALA A 288 -7.29 5.72 -17.30
N GLU A 289 -6.27 5.71 -16.44
CA GLU A 289 -5.08 4.88 -16.64
C GLU A 289 -5.40 3.38 -16.51
N ALA A 290 -6.26 2.99 -15.56
CA ALA A 290 -6.74 1.61 -15.43
C ALA A 290 -7.45 1.12 -16.69
N THR A 291 -8.27 1.95 -17.31
CA THR A 291 -8.98 1.61 -18.55
C THR A 291 -7.99 1.28 -19.67
N ALA A 292 -6.90 2.04 -19.78
CA ALA A 292 -5.84 1.79 -20.74
C ALA A 292 -5.00 0.54 -20.36
N ASN A 293 -4.56 0.45 -19.11
CA ASN A 293 -3.70 -0.63 -18.61
C ASN A 293 -4.37 -2.01 -18.71
N HIS A 294 -5.68 -2.09 -18.48
CA HIS A 294 -6.41 -3.37 -18.52
C HIS A 294 -7.14 -3.62 -19.85
N SER A 295 -6.82 -2.87 -20.90
CA SER A 295 -7.35 -3.14 -22.25
C SER A 295 -6.90 -4.49 -22.81
N ASN A 296 -5.73 -4.98 -22.38
CA ASN A 296 -5.18 -6.29 -22.75
C ASN A 296 -5.87 -7.48 -22.06
N LEU A 297 -6.64 -7.25 -20.99
CA LEU A 297 -7.46 -8.28 -20.34
C LEU A 297 -8.76 -8.49 -21.13
N SER A 298 -8.64 -9.16 -22.26
CA SER A 298 -9.68 -9.29 -23.27
C SER A 298 -10.19 -10.73 -23.46
N GLY A 299 -9.54 -11.72 -22.80
CA GLY A 299 -9.82 -13.14 -23.03
C GLY A 299 -9.24 -13.70 -24.36
N LEU A 300 -8.45 -12.90 -25.10
CA LEU A 300 -7.85 -13.36 -26.37
C LEU A 300 -6.52 -14.07 -26.17
N LEU A 301 -5.59 -13.46 -25.40
CA LEU A 301 -4.20 -13.92 -25.30
C LEU A 301 -3.94 -14.74 -24.04
N PHE A 302 -4.60 -14.41 -22.95
CA PHE A 302 -4.48 -15.09 -21.65
C PHE A 302 -5.71 -14.80 -20.78
N GLY A 303 -5.83 -15.50 -19.67
CA GLY A 303 -6.94 -15.38 -18.76
C GLY A 303 -8.19 -16.18 -19.20
N GLU A 304 -9.29 -15.97 -18.49
CA GLU A 304 -10.58 -16.61 -18.80
C GLU A 304 -11.14 -16.15 -20.15
N ARG A 305 -11.58 -17.10 -20.95
CA ARG A 305 -12.18 -16.86 -22.27
C ARG A 305 -13.63 -17.33 -22.29
N LYS A 306 -14.50 -16.48 -22.81
CA LYS A 306 -15.90 -16.82 -23.14
C LYS A 306 -16.12 -16.76 -24.65
N ASP A 307 -16.86 -17.70 -25.19
CA ASP A 307 -17.12 -17.75 -26.63
C ASP A 307 -17.98 -16.60 -27.11
N GLY A 308 -17.83 -16.26 -28.38
CA GLY A 308 -18.59 -15.24 -29.11
C GLY A 308 -18.62 -15.55 -30.60
N LYS A 309 -19.61 -14.99 -31.33
CA LYS A 309 -19.76 -15.17 -32.78
C LYS A 309 -18.74 -14.32 -33.56
N SER A 310 -18.12 -13.36 -32.92
CA SER A 310 -17.06 -12.50 -33.44
C SER A 310 -16.01 -12.25 -32.36
N ILE A 311 -14.85 -11.68 -32.74
CA ILE A 311 -13.81 -11.26 -31.80
C ILE A 311 -14.37 -10.25 -30.79
N ASP A 312 -15.16 -9.27 -31.26
CA ASP A 312 -15.76 -8.24 -30.39
C ASP A 312 -16.71 -8.88 -29.37
N GLU A 313 -17.57 -9.82 -29.82
CA GLU A 313 -18.50 -10.50 -28.92
C GLU A 313 -17.73 -11.38 -27.90
N LEU A 314 -16.68 -12.07 -28.32
CA LEU A 314 -15.81 -12.82 -27.41
C LEU A 314 -15.19 -11.89 -26.35
N MET A 315 -14.63 -10.76 -26.76
CA MET A 315 -14.04 -9.79 -25.82
C MET A 315 -15.09 -9.24 -24.85
N ILE A 316 -16.28 -8.87 -25.36
CA ILE A 316 -17.39 -8.37 -24.54
C ILE A 316 -17.80 -9.43 -23.52
N ASN A 317 -18.00 -10.67 -23.95
CA ASN A 317 -18.45 -11.77 -23.09
C ASN A 317 -17.39 -12.08 -22.01
N SER A 318 -16.11 -12.18 -22.40
CA SER A 318 -15.01 -12.46 -21.49
C SER A 318 -14.86 -11.37 -20.42
N ARG A 319 -14.85 -10.10 -20.82
CA ARG A 319 -14.76 -8.97 -19.90
C ARG A 319 -16.00 -8.83 -19.02
N THR A 320 -17.20 -9.08 -19.59
CA THR A 320 -18.46 -9.02 -18.84
C THR A 320 -18.50 -10.08 -17.73
N ALA A 321 -18.05 -11.30 -18.01
CA ALA A 321 -17.99 -12.40 -17.04
C ALA A 321 -16.80 -12.29 -16.08
N GLY A 322 -15.69 -11.71 -16.54
CA GLY A 322 -14.40 -11.72 -15.87
C GLY A 322 -14.15 -10.55 -14.90
N PHE A 323 -14.93 -9.47 -14.97
CA PHE A 323 -14.77 -8.32 -14.06
C PHE A 323 -15.96 -8.16 -13.12
N GLY A 324 -15.68 -7.84 -11.87
CA GLY A 324 -16.66 -7.48 -10.86
C GLY A 324 -17.38 -6.15 -11.15
N PRO A 325 -18.51 -5.87 -10.49
CA PRO A 325 -19.32 -4.67 -10.73
C PRO A 325 -18.53 -3.37 -10.48
N TRP A 326 -17.69 -3.35 -9.45
CA TRP A 326 -16.88 -2.18 -9.09
C TRP A 326 -15.83 -1.84 -10.14
N ILE A 327 -15.20 -2.86 -10.73
CA ILE A 327 -14.22 -2.68 -11.80
C ILE A 327 -14.89 -2.15 -13.06
N LYS A 328 -16.04 -2.70 -13.44
CA LYS A 328 -16.84 -2.22 -14.58
C LYS A 328 -17.22 -0.74 -14.43
N LYS A 329 -17.67 -0.33 -13.22
CA LYS A 329 -17.98 1.06 -12.91
C LYS A 329 -16.77 1.98 -13.11
N ARG A 330 -15.57 1.56 -12.65
CA ARG A 330 -14.34 2.32 -12.82
C ARG A 330 -13.92 2.44 -14.28
N PHE A 331 -14.06 1.37 -15.08
CA PHE A 331 -13.80 1.44 -16.52
C PHE A 331 -14.78 2.36 -17.27
N VAL A 332 -16.04 2.42 -16.86
CA VAL A 332 -16.99 3.38 -17.42
C VAL A 332 -16.54 4.83 -17.13
N ILE A 333 -16.15 5.13 -15.88
CA ILE A 333 -15.64 6.45 -15.51
C ILE A 333 -14.37 6.79 -16.32
N GLY A 334 -13.41 5.84 -16.41
CA GLY A 334 -12.17 6.03 -17.15
C GLY A 334 -12.39 6.23 -18.65
N SER A 335 -13.23 5.39 -19.25
CA SER A 335 -13.59 5.52 -20.67
C SER A 335 -14.27 6.86 -20.96
N TYR A 336 -15.16 7.32 -20.07
CA TYR A 336 -15.81 8.63 -20.20
C TYR A 336 -14.79 9.78 -20.13
N ALA A 337 -13.83 9.69 -19.21
CA ALA A 337 -12.78 10.70 -19.07
C ALA A 337 -11.81 10.74 -20.27
N LEU A 338 -11.57 9.59 -20.92
CA LEU A 338 -10.68 9.46 -22.08
C LEU A 338 -11.36 9.74 -23.42
N LYS A 339 -12.69 9.85 -23.46
CA LYS A 339 -13.40 10.20 -24.69
C LYS A 339 -12.91 11.54 -25.22
N GLU A 340 -12.72 11.66 -26.55
CA GLU A 340 -12.13 12.83 -27.20
C GLU A 340 -12.74 14.16 -26.70
N ASP A 341 -14.06 14.28 -26.70
CA ASP A 341 -14.79 15.48 -26.23
C ASP A 341 -14.57 15.81 -24.73
N ASN A 342 -14.17 14.84 -23.94
CA ASN A 342 -14.02 14.97 -22.49
C ASN A 342 -12.56 15.07 -22.03
N GLN A 343 -11.62 14.62 -22.87
CA GLN A 343 -10.22 14.43 -22.47
C GLN A 343 -9.62 15.73 -21.92
N GLU A 344 -9.82 16.87 -22.60
CA GLU A 344 -9.25 18.14 -22.16
C GLU A 344 -9.91 18.66 -20.87
N ARG A 345 -11.23 18.63 -20.81
CA ARG A 345 -11.98 19.21 -19.69
C ARG A 345 -12.05 18.33 -18.45
N ILE A 346 -11.78 17.01 -18.55
CA ILE A 346 -11.84 16.07 -17.43
C ILE A 346 -10.45 15.50 -17.13
N PHE A 347 -9.86 14.67 -18.01
CA PHE A 347 -8.62 13.96 -17.72
C PHE A 347 -7.41 14.91 -17.58
N ARG A 348 -7.18 15.77 -18.59
CA ARG A 348 -6.08 16.73 -18.55
C ARG A 348 -6.26 17.79 -17.47
N LYS A 349 -7.52 18.19 -17.19
CA LYS A 349 -7.81 19.07 -16.06
C LYS A 349 -7.44 18.41 -14.74
N ALA A 350 -7.76 17.14 -14.53
CA ALA A 350 -7.34 16.39 -13.34
C ALA A 350 -5.82 16.32 -13.21
N GLN A 351 -5.08 16.09 -14.30
CA GLN A 351 -3.61 16.12 -14.29
C GLN A 351 -3.05 17.52 -13.91
N LYS A 352 -3.65 18.60 -14.39
CA LYS A 352 -3.30 19.98 -14.00
C LYS A 352 -3.58 20.23 -12.51
N ILE A 353 -4.72 19.76 -11.99
CA ILE A 353 -5.07 19.88 -10.56
C ILE A 353 -4.08 19.05 -9.70
N ARG A 354 -3.75 17.81 -10.11
CA ARG A 354 -2.70 17.00 -9.46
C ARG A 354 -1.41 17.82 -9.33
N ARG A 355 -0.98 18.49 -10.39
CA ARG A 355 0.23 19.33 -10.37
C ARG A 355 0.11 20.45 -9.36
N LEU A 356 -1.01 21.17 -9.32
CA LEU A 356 -1.24 22.26 -8.35
C LEU A 356 -1.22 21.75 -6.90
N ILE A 357 -1.82 20.59 -6.63
CA ILE A 357 -1.77 19.96 -5.30
C ILE A 357 -0.31 19.67 -4.90
N VAL A 358 0.46 19.05 -5.80
CA VAL A 358 1.87 18.72 -5.54
C VAL A 358 2.70 19.99 -5.33
N ASP A 359 2.51 21.02 -6.14
CA ASP A 359 3.25 22.28 -6.04
C ASP A 359 2.95 23.02 -4.72
N ASP A 360 1.70 23.02 -4.24
CA ASP A 360 1.33 23.62 -2.95
C ASP A 360 2.01 22.88 -1.77
N VAL A 361 2.00 21.54 -1.81
CA VAL A 361 2.64 20.72 -0.78
C VAL A 361 4.15 20.88 -0.80
N MET A 362 4.79 20.78 -1.97
CA MET A 362 6.23 20.84 -2.12
C MET A 362 6.79 22.24 -1.80
N ALA A 363 6.02 23.31 -2.02
CA ALA A 363 6.43 24.66 -1.64
C ALA A 363 6.72 24.80 -0.13
N LYS A 364 6.06 24.00 0.71
CA LYS A 364 6.23 23.99 2.17
C LYS A 364 7.16 22.86 2.62
N LEU A 365 7.00 21.67 2.06
CA LEU A 365 7.77 20.49 2.45
C LEU A 365 9.26 20.58 2.10
N LYS A 366 9.65 21.33 1.06
CA LYS A 366 11.06 21.48 0.63
C LYS A 366 12.00 21.96 1.73
N ASP A 367 11.49 22.76 2.68
CA ASP A 367 12.25 23.35 3.78
C ASP A 367 12.00 22.63 5.12
N ALA A 368 11.46 21.40 5.05
CA ALA A 368 11.16 20.56 6.20
C ALA A 368 11.62 19.11 5.96
N ASP A 369 11.77 18.35 7.04
CA ASP A 369 12.22 16.96 7.00
C ASP A 369 11.04 15.98 6.81
N GLY A 370 9.82 16.38 7.16
CA GLY A 370 8.64 15.55 6.99
C GLY A 370 7.30 16.28 7.17
N LEU A 371 6.24 15.68 6.65
CA LEU A 371 4.84 16.05 6.85
C LEU A 371 4.15 14.88 7.55
N ILE A 372 3.51 15.15 8.70
CA ILE A 372 2.92 14.14 9.57
C ILE A 372 1.42 14.39 9.78
N ALA A 373 0.63 13.30 9.80
CA ALA A 373 -0.80 13.31 10.12
C ALA A 373 -1.25 11.93 10.60
N PRO A 374 -2.42 11.79 11.26
CA PRO A 374 -3.07 10.49 11.42
C PRO A 374 -3.30 9.83 10.06
N ALA A 375 -3.06 8.52 9.94
CA ALA A 375 -3.23 7.79 8.68
C ALA A 375 -4.71 7.57 8.29
N SER A 376 -5.62 7.65 9.26
CA SER A 376 -7.06 7.54 9.08
C SER A 376 -7.77 8.37 10.15
N PRO A 377 -8.96 8.92 9.86
CA PRO A 377 -9.75 9.64 10.85
C PRO A 377 -10.38 8.72 11.92
N SER A 378 -10.32 7.40 11.72
CA SER A 378 -10.95 6.43 12.61
C SER A 378 -10.22 5.09 12.61
N VAL A 379 -10.63 4.18 13.49
CA VAL A 379 -10.28 2.75 13.42
C VAL A 379 -10.87 2.08 12.17
N ALA A 380 -10.46 0.84 11.89
CA ALA A 380 -10.99 0.07 10.77
C ALA A 380 -12.53 0.02 10.78
N PRO A 381 -13.23 0.42 9.71
CA PRO A 381 -14.69 0.35 9.62
C PRO A 381 -15.22 -1.08 9.66
N LEU A 382 -16.49 -1.24 10.06
CA LEU A 382 -17.20 -2.51 9.97
C LEU A 382 -17.40 -2.91 8.49
N ILE A 383 -17.33 -4.20 8.17
CA ILE A 383 -17.51 -4.74 6.82
C ILE A 383 -18.83 -4.28 6.18
N ASN A 384 -19.88 -4.18 6.97
CA ASN A 384 -21.21 -3.77 6.51
C ASN A 384 -21.44 -2.26 6.52
N ASN A 385 -20.46 -1.45 6.89
CA ASN A 385 -20.54 0.01 6.98
C ASN A 385 -19.27 0.68 6.45
N THR A 386 -18.93 0.45 5.21
CA THR A 386 -17.71 0.98 4.56
C THR A 386 -17.97 2.09 3.56
N SER A 387 -19.24 2.43 3.31
CA SER A 387 -19.60 3.47 2.33
C SER A 387 -20.22 4.68 3.03
N THR A 388 -19.80 5.86 2.62
CA THR A 388 -20.48 7.11 2.94
C THR A 388 -21.03 7.74 1.66
N ASN A 389 -22.22 8.34 1.75
CA ASN A 389 -22.80 9.15 0.68
C ASN A 389 -22.55 10.65 0.91
N GLU A 390 -21.86 11.00 1.98
CA GLU A 390 -21.57 12.37 2.35
C GLU A 390 -20.16 12.77 1.94
N LEU A 391 -20.03 13.93 1.29
CA LEU A 391 -18.76 14.51 0.86
C LEU A 391 -18.25 15.48 1.94
N THR A 392 -18.05 14.97 3.15
CA THR A 392 -17.51 15.72 4.28
C THR A 392 -16.01 15.95 4.12
N ASP A 393 -15.44 16.91 4.86
CA ASP A 393 -13.98 17.13 4.87
C ASP A 393 -13.27 15.95 5.54
N GLU A 394 -13.88 15.27 6.50
CA GLU A 394 -13.35 14.02 7.05
C GLU A 394 -13.15 12.97 5.94
N TYR A 395 -14.13 12.76 5.07
CA TYR A 395 -13.99 11.83 3.95
C TYR A 395 -13.08 12.36 2.84
N LEU A 396 -13.25 13.60 2.40
CA LEU A 396 -12.51 14.14 1.25
C LEU A 396 -11.04 14.41 1.57
N VAL A 397 -10.73 14.83 2.80
CA VAL A 397 -9.39 15.27 3.21
C VAL A 397 -8.77 14.27 4.18
N ALA A 398 -9.33 14.07 5.39
CA ALA A 398 -8.69 13.26 6.41
C ALA A 398 -8.55 11.78 6.02
N ASP A 399 -9.54 11.22 5.35
CA ASP A 399 -9.50 9.81 4.90
C ASP A 399 -8.67 9.59 3.62
N ASN A 400 -8.41 10.63 2.82
CA ASN A 400 -7.79 10.51 1.51
C ASN A 400 -6.50 11.33 1.30
N HIS A 401 -6.00 12.05 2.31
CA HIS A 401 -4.80 12.90 2.20
C HIS A 401 -3.55 12.13 1.76
N MET A 402 -3.42 10.85 2.12
CA MET A 402 -2.25 10.04 1.77
C MET A 402 -2.03 9.88 0.25
N VAL A 403 -3.08 10.10 -0.58
CA VAL A 403 -2.97 10.15 -2.05
C VAL A 403 -1.93 11.17 -2.53
N ILE A 404 -1.68 12.22 -1.77
CA ILE A 404 -0.64 13.22 -2.06
C ILE A 404 0.74 12.55 -2.25
N GLY A 405 1.05 11.55 -1.42
CA GLY A 405 2.28 10.76 -1.54
C GLY A 405 2.43 10.06 -2.89
N ASN A 406 1.31 9.62 -3.52
CA ASN A 406 1.31 9.04 -4.85
C ASN A 406 1.34 10.12 -5.95
N PHE A 407 0.63 11.22 -5.77
CA PHE A 407 0.63 12.35 -6.71
C PHE A 407 2.05 12.93 -6.90
N GLY A 408 2.77 13.11 -5.80
CA GLY A 408 4.13 13.66 -5.80
C GLY A 408 5.24 12.62 -5.93
N GLY A 409 4.91 11.33 -5.89
CA GLY A 409 5.91 10.25 -5.87
C GLY A 409 6.78 10.26 -4.60
N LEU A 410 6.26 10.79 -3.49
CA LEU A 410 6.98 11.01 -2.23
C LEU A 410 7.09 9.73 -1.42
N PRO A 411 8.21 9.46 -0.72
CA PRO A 411 8.30 8.35 0.22
C PRO A 411 7.38 8.61 1.42
N SER A 412 6.68 7.57 1.86
CA SER A 412 5.69 7.69 2.94
C SER A 412 5.59 6.39 3.72
N ILE A 413 5.46 6.48 5.04
CA ILE A 413 5.39 5.35 5.95
C ILE A 413 4.23 5.55 6.93
N THR A 414 3.52 4.47 7.23
CA THR A 414 2.53 4.43 8.32
C THR A 414 3.05 3.54 9.44
N LEU A 415 2.88 4.01 10.68
CA LEU A 415 3.32 3.37 11.91
C LEU A 415 2.16 3.28 12.90
N PRO A 416 2.13 2.28 13.80
CA PRO A 416 1.20 2.28 14.92
C PRO A 416 1.43 3.49 15.83
N MET A 417 0.34 4.17 16.27
CA MET A 417 0.43 5.31 17.20
C MET A 417 -0.38 5.12 18.48
N GLY A 418 -1.21 4.09 18.55
CA GLY A 418 -2.08 3.83 19.70
C GLY A 418 -3.23 2.91 19.36
N TYR A 419 -4.19 2.88 20.25
CA TYR A 419 -5.42 2.08 20.13
C TYR A 419 -6.63 2.90 20.55
N SER A 420 -7.78 2.63 19.93
CA SER A 420 -9.11 3.05 20.37
C SER A 420 -9.96 1.80 20.52
N GLU A 421 -10.52 1.56 21.71
CA GLU A 421 -11.31 0.36 22.01
C GLU A 421 -10.63 -0.98 21.64
N GLY A 422 -9.31 -1.04 21.77
CA GLY A 422 -8.50 -2.21 21.42
C GLY A 422 -8.19 -2.36 19.91
N LEU A 423 -8.60 -1.41 19.09
CA LEU A 423 -8.37 -1.37 17.65
C LEU A 423 -7.23 -0.42 17.30
N PRO A 424 -6.33 -0.79 16.39
CA PRO A 424 -5.15 0.01 16.05
C PRO A 424 -5.49 1.37 15.44
N LEU A 425 -4.65 2.35 15.77
CA LEU A 425 -4.56 3.68 15.13
C LEU A 425 -3.17 3.87 14.54
N GLY A 426 -3.07 4.53 13.39
CA GLY A 426 -1.82 4.76 12.70
C GLY A 426 -1.50 6.24 12.47
N VAL A 427 -0.21 6.56 12.51
CA VAL A 427 0.34 7.85 12.08
C VAL A 427 1.05 7.67 10.75
N ASN A 428 0.88 8.62 9.83
CA ASN A 428 1.55 8.65 8.54
C ASN A 428 2.58 9.79 8.49
N LEU A 429 3.80 9.45 8.06
CA LEU A 429 4.88 10.38 7.80
C LEU A 429 5.23 10.35 6.30
N THR A 430 5.28 11.51 5.67
CA THR A 430 5.67 11.69 4.26
C THR A 430 6.87 12.62 4.19
N CYS A 431 7.93 12.23 3.47
CA CYS A 431 9.16 13.02 3.34
C CYS A 431 9.40 13.46 1.89
N ASN A 432 10.45 14.28 1.68
CA ASN A 432 10.87 14.70 0.34
C ASN A 432 11.33 13.49 -0.50
N PRO A 433 11.28 13.56 -1.85
CA PRO A 433 11.73 12.47 -2.72
C PRO A 433 13.16 12.02 -2.40
N PHE A 434 13.38 10.72 -2.36
CA PHE A 434 14.67 10.08 -2.05
C PHE A 434 15.25 10.42 -0.66
N LYS A 435 14.37 10.75 0.30
CA LYS A 435 14.72 10.96 1.71
C LYS A 435 14.23 9.79 2.59
N GLU A 436 14.37 8.57 2.10
CA GLU A 436 13.96 7.38 2.83
C GLU A 436 14.75 7.20 4.13
N GLN A 437 16.04 7.57 4.17
CA GLN A 437 16.82 7.50 5.40
C GLN A 437 16.27 8.44 6.48
N ASP A 438 15.96 9.70 6.12
CA ASP A 438 15.33 10.65 7.05
C ASP A 438 13.95 10.15 7.50
N MET A 439 13.17 9.59 6.57
CA MET A 439 11.88 8.97 6.87
C MET A 439 12.01 7.84 7.90
N PHE A 440 12.97 6.92 7.73
CA PHE A 440 13.20 5.83 8.68
C PHE A 440 13.72 6.32 10.03
N ASN A 441 14.61 7.31 10.05
CA ASN A 441 15.14 7.87 11.29
C ASN A 441 14.04 8.52 12.14
N ILE A 442 13.20 9.37 11.52
CA ILE A 442 12.04 9.97 12.20
C ILE A 442 11.06 8.89 12.64
N SER A 443 10.83 7.88 11.80
CA SER A 443 9.95 6.75 12.11
C SER A 443 10.45 5.93 13.30
N LEU A 444 11.77 5.73 13.42
CA LEU A 444 12.36 5.03 14.57
C LEU A 444 12.14 5.83 15.87
N ALA A 445 12.27 7.17 15.81
CA ALA A 445 11.92 8.01 16.96
C ALA A 445 10.44 7.86 17.35
N ILE A 446 9.51 7.85 16.38
CA ILE A 446 8.09 7.63 16.62
C ILE A 446 7.85 6.24 17.23
N GLU A 447 8.46 5.18 16.68
CA GLU A 447 8.35 3.80 17.20
C GLU A 447 8.82 3.71 18.66
N LYS A 448 9.89 4.42 19.03
CA LYS A 448 10.38 4.50 20.41
C LYS A 448 9.46 5.30 21.35
N ILE A 449 8.82 6.35 20.85
CA ILE A 449 7.85 7.16 21.60
C ILE A 449 6.59 6.34 21.89
N THR A 450 6.08 5.63 20.89
CA THR A 450 4.84 4.85 21.04
C THR A 450 5.05 3.53 21.76
N GLY A 451 6.24 2.94 21.70
CA GLY A 451 6.55 1.61 22.25
C GLY A 451 5.82 0.47 21.53
N LEU A 452 5.32 0.71 20.32
CA LEU A 452 4.48 -0.24 19.56
C LEU A 452 5.26 -1.00 18.48
N SER A 453 6.53 -1.31 18.74
CA SER A 453 7.35 -2.19 17.88
C SER A 453 6.98 -3.66 18.10
N ASP A 454 6.88 -4.42 16.99
CA ASP A 454 6.63 -5.87 16.99
C ASP A 454 5.34 -6.33 17.68
N VAL A 455 4.38 -5.44 17.79
CA VAL A 455 3.04 -5.79 18.28
C VAL A 455 2.28 -6.53 17.17
N THR A 456 1.77 -7.72 17.49
CA THR A 456 1.03 -8.58 16.58
C THR A 456 -0.22 -9.14 17.26
N LYS A 457 -1.17 -9.64 16.47
CA LYS A 457 -2.42 -10.20 16.98
C LYS A 457 -2.57 -11.63 16.48
N GLU A 458 -2.44 -12.60 17.37
CA GLU A 458 -2.53 -14.04 17.05
C GLU A 458 -3.80 -14.69 17.61
N ASP A 459 -4.45 -14.04 18.59
CA ASP A 459 -5.72 -14.49 19.21
C ASP A 459 -6.90 -13.75 18.57
N PHE A 460 -7.53 -14.35 17.57
CA PHE A 460 -8.67 -13.78 16.81
C PHE A 460 -9.73 -14.81 16.41
#